data_61861064f83e64fefc45e66de641a36f
#
_entry.id   61861064f83e64fefc45e66de641a36f
#
_cell.length_a   1.000
_cell.length_b   1.000
_cell.length_c   1.000
_cell.angle_alpha   90.00
_cell.angle_beta   90.00
_cell.angle_gamma   90.00
#
_symmetry.space_group_name_H-M   'P 1'
#
loop_
_entity.id
_entity.type
_entity.pdbx_description
1 polymer ?
#
loop_
_entity_poly.entity_id
_entity_poly.type
_entity_poly.pdbx_seq_one_letter_code
_entity_poly.pdbx_strand_id
1 'polypeptide(L)'
;MLITQNESEAIKMDVRQKRNKVLGERVVKALESRNMDAYYAETKEEAVQKALEWIPEGSTINMGGASSVHECGLIDAIKSGNYNFCDRDKAATPEEKQEIARAAFSCDWFLGSVNAMSEDGVFINIDGNANRVAAYAFGPKNVLLIVGMNKVVKTCL
;
A
#
# COMPACT_ATOMS: atom_id res chain seq x y z
N MET A 1 -42.11 10.94 -30.13
CA MET A 1 -41.65 10.02 -29.06
C MET A 1 -40.13 10.03 -29.07
N LEU A 2 -39.54 10.85 -28.22
CA LEU A 2 -38.08 10.96 -28.07
C LEU A 2 -37.66 9.94 -27.03
N ILE A 3 -37.04 8.85 -27.47
CA ILE A 3 -36.37 7.90 -26.57
C ILE A 3 -34.98 8.48 -26.32
N THR A 4 -34.81 9.09 -25.16
CA THR A 4 -33.50 9.52 -24.67
C THR A 4 -32.69 8.29 -24.29
N GLN A 5 -31.62 8.04 -25.04
CA GLN A 5 -30.56 7.10 -24.67
C GLN A 5 -29.79 7.67 -23.46
N ASN A 6 -30.29 7.46 -22.25
CA ASN A 6 -29.57 7.87 -21.04
C ASN A 6 -29.89 6.97 -19.85
N GLU A 7 -29.86 5.66 -20.04
CA GLU A 7 -29.91 4.69 -18.92
C GLU A 7 -29.13 3.42 -19.25
N SER A 8 -27.84 3.50 -19.56
CA SER A 8 -26.95 2.31 -19.51
C SER A 8 -25.47 2.62 -19.65
N GLU A 9 -24.97 3.66 -19.06
CA GLU A 9 -23.58 3.71 -18.66
C GLU A 9 -23.43 3.26 -17.20
N ALA A 10 -24.05 2.15 -16.85
CA ALA A 10 -23.48 1.28 -15.85
C ALA A 10 -22.12 0.87 -16.42
N ILE A 11 -21.04 1.43 -15.87
CA ILE A 11 -19.65 1.11 -16.20
C ILE A 11 -19.54 -0.41 -16.22
N LYS A 12 -19.54 -1.00 -17.43
CA LYS A 12 -19.33 -2.44 -17.58
C LYS A 12 -17.91 -2.69 -17.12
N MET A 13 -17.76 -3.12 -15.87
CA MET A 13 -16.46 -3.56 -15.37
C MET A 13 -15.88 -4.55 -16.36
N ASP A 14 -14.65 -4.29 -16.81
CA ASP A 14 -13.89 -5.23 -17.63
C ASP A 14 -13.78 -6.58 -16.90
N VAL A 15 -13.68 -7.66 -17.64
CA VAL A 15 -13.54 -9.03 -17.09
C VAL A 15 -12.38 -9.11 -16.10
N ARG A 16 -11.29 -8.40 -16.38
CA ARG A 16 -10.14 -8.31 -15.50
C ARG A 16 -10.47 -7.62 -14.18
N GLN A 17 -11.24 -6.53 -14.20
CA GLN A 17 -11.68 -5.81 -13.01
C GLN A 17 -12.59 -6.68 -12.15
N LYS A 18 -13.55 -7.40 -12.74
CA LYS A 18 -14.42 -8.35 -12.04
C LYS A 18 -13.62 -9.46 -11.35
N ARG A 19 -12.65 -10.04 -12.07
CA ARG A 19 -11.74 -11.05 -11.51
C ARG A 19 -10.96 -10.47 -10.34
N ASN A 20 -10.37 -9.29 -10.49
CA ASN A 20 -9.57 -8.64 -9.46
C ASN A 20 -10.42 -8.33 -8.22
N LYS A 21 -11.66 -7.90 -8.38
CA LYS A 21 -12.57 -7.67 -7.26
C LYS A 21 -12.82 -8.95 -6.45
N VAL A 22 -13.24 -10.02 -7.11
CA VAL A 22 -13.49 -11.32 -6.44
C VAL A 22 -12.23 -11.85 -5.76
N LEU A 23 -11.08 -11.74 -6.41
CA LEU A 23 -9.81 -12.17 -5.86
C LEU A 23 -9.38 -11.27 -4.69
N GLY A 24 -9.52 -9.95 -4.82
CA GLY A 24 -9.19 -8.97 -3.78
C GLY A 24 -10.01 -9.20 -2.51
N GLU A 25 -11.33 -9.39 -2.64
CA GLU A 25 -12.21 -9.70 -1.50
C GLU A 25 -11.83 -11.01 -0.80
N ARG A 26 -11.35 -12.01 -1.56
CA ARG A 26 -10.83 -13.28 -0.99
C ARG A 26 -9.56 -13.04 -0.19
N VAL A 27 -8.62 -12.28 -0.75
CA VAL A 27 -7.36 -11.92 -0.10
C VAL A 27 -7.61 -11.11 1.17
N VAL A 28 -8.54 -10.16 1.15
CA VAL A 28 -8.93 -9.40 2.35
C VAL A 28 -9.33 -10.34 3.48
N LYS A 29 -10.25 -11.28 3.22
CA LYS A 29 -10.68 -12.27 4.23
C LYS A 29 -9.52 -13.13 4.75
N ALA A 30 -8.57 -13.50 3.87
CA ALA A 30 -7.39 -14.26 4.26
C ALA A 30 -6.46 -13.45 5.18
N LEU A 31 -6.26 -12.16 4.91
CA LEU A 31 -5.47 -11.26 5.74
C LEU A 31 -6.15 -10.98 7.09
N GLU A 32 -7.45 -10.72 7.10
CA GLU A 32 -8.23 -10.53 8.33
C GLU A 32 -8.17 -11.77 9.23
N SER A 33 -8.22 -12.97 8.67
CA SER A 33 -8.06 -14.22 9.44
C SER A 33 -6.66 -14.37 10.08
N ARG A 34 -5.69 -13.55 9.66
CA ARG A 34 -4.34 -13.45 10.20
C ARG A 34 -4.15 -12.23 11.10
N ASN A 35 -5.24 -11.61 11.55
CA ASN A 35 -5.25 -10.39 12.38
C ASN A 35 -4.59 -9.17 11.70
N MET A 36 -4.76 -9.03 10.40
CA MET A 36 -4.34 -7.86 9.65
C MET A 36 -5.59 -7.09 9.20
N ASP A 37 -5.60 -5.78 9.40
CA ASP A 37 -6.60 -4.93 8.78
C ASP A 37 -6.34 -4.89 7.27
N ALA A 38 -7.37 -5.15 6.46
CA ALA A 38 -7.22 -5.24 5.02
C ALA A 38 -8.38 -4.56 4.29
N TYR A 39 -8.11 -4.02 3.12
CA TYR A 39 -9.11 -3.38 2.27
C TYR A 39 -8.77 -3.60 0.80
N TYR A 40 -9.77 -3.92 -0.02
CA TYR A 40 -9.63 -3.96 -1.48
C TYR A 40 -10.17 -2.67 -2.08
N ALA A 41 -9.30 -1.89 -2.70
CA ALA A 41 -9.65 -0.70 -3.46
C ALA A 41 -9.81 -1.03 -4.95
N GLU A 42 -10.89 -0.58 -5.56
CA GLU A 42 -11.11 -0.76 -7.00
C GLU A 42 -10.24 0.19 -7.84
N THR A 43 -9.90 1.36 -7.28
CA THR A 43 -9.08 2.39 -7.92
C THR A 43 -7.91 2.83 -7.04
N LYS A 44 -6.95 3.51 -7.65
CA LYS A 44 -5.80 4.09 -6.94
C LYS A 44 -6.24 5.21 -5.99
N GLU A 45 -7.20 6.01 -6.43
CA GLU A 45 -7.79 7.12 -5.68
C GLU A 45 -8.49 6.62 -4.41
N GLU A 46 -9.25 5.54 -4.53
CA GLU A 46 -9.90 4.88 -3.39
C GLU A 46 -8.86 4.33 -2.41
N ALA A 47 -7.78 3.72 -2.91
CA ALA A 47 -6.69 3.24 -2.08
C ALA A 47 -6.02 4.37 -1.29
N VAL A 48 -5.80 5.54 -1.91
CA VAL A 48 -5.24 6.72 -1.25
C VAL A 48 -6.21 7.25 -0.19
N GLN A 49 -7.48 7.40 -0.50
CA GLN A 49 -8.48 7.85 0.47
C GLN A 49 -8.51 6.94 1.69
N LYS A 50 -8.54 5.62 1.47
CA LYS A 50 -8.55 4.64 2.55
C LYS A 50 -7.28 4.66 3.39
N ALA A 51 -6.12 4.84 2.77
CA ALA A 51 -4.85 4.99 3.48
C ALA A 51 -4.86 6.24 4.38
N LEU A 52 -5.36 7.37 3.89
CA LEU A 52 -5.45 8.62 4.66
C LEU A 52 -6.49 8.56 5.80
N GLU A 53 -7.55 7.75 5.67
CA GLU A 53 -8.47 7.48 6.78
C GLU A 53 -7.78 6.75 7.94
N TRP A 54 -6.81 5.88 7.63
CA TRP A 54 -6.08 5.11 8.64
C TRP A 54 -4.91 5.87 9.25
N ILE A 55 -4.28 6.78 8.51
CA ILE A 55 -3.12 7.55 8.96
C ILE A 55 -3.57 8.87 9.59
N PRO A 56 -3.48 9.05 10.92
CA PRO A 56 -3.85 10.31 11.56
C PRO A 56 -2.95 11.46 11.10
N GLU A 57 -3.51 12.66 10.98
CA GLU A 57 -2.71 13.87 10.76
C GLU A 57 -1.67 14.06 11.85
N GLY A 58 -0.54 14.66 11.51
CA GLY A 58 0.60 14.86 12.40
C GLY A 58 1.47 13.62 12.58
N SER A 59 1.07 12.45 12.03
CA SER A 59 1.88 11.22 12.13
C SER A 59 3.26 11.39 11.50
N THR A 60 4.26 10.75 12.13
CA THR A 60 5.57 10.55 11.52
C THR A 60 5.50 9.37 10.57
N ILE A 61 5.86 9.61 9.29
CA ILE A 61 5.77 8.62 8.22
C ILE A 61 7.15 8.39 7.63
N ASN A 62 7.52 7.13 7.47
CA ASN A 62 8.70 6.71 6.73
C ASN A 62 8.32 5.67 5.69
N MET A 63 9.18 5.38 4.72
CA MET A 63 8.91 4.37 3.70
C MET A 63 10.16 3.66 3.21
N GLY A 64 9.96 2.41 2.79
CA GLY A 64 10.92 1.67 1.97
C GLY A 64 10.86 2.07 0.50
N GLY A 65 11.68 1.44 -0.32
CA GLY A 65 11.57 1.57 -1.77
C GLY A 65 10.36 0.79 -2.30
N ALA A 66 9.18 1.41 -2.36
CA ALA A 66 7.94 0.77 -2.78
C ALA A 66 7.29 1.52 -3.95
N SER A 67 7.52 1.08 -5.19
CA SER A 67 6.95 1.68 -6.39
C SER A 67 5.42 1.77 -6.34
N SER A 68 4.74 0.76 -5.78
CA SER A 68 3.28 0.77 -5.64
C SER A 68 2.75 1.95 -4.83
N VAL A 69 3.48 2.40 -3.81
CA VAL A 69 3.12 3.55 -2.96
C VAL A 69 3.24 4.87 -3.74
N HIS A 70 4.27 4.98 -4.60
CA HIS A 70 4.43 6.12 -5.50
C HIS A 70 3.38 6.12 -6.61
N GLU A 71 3.20 4.98 -7.27
CA GLU A 71 2.31 4.84 -8.43
C GLU A 71 0.82 5.08 -8.11
N CYS A 72 0.39 4.85 -6.87
CA CYS A 72 -0.99 5.14 -6.47
C CYS A 72 -1.20 6.62 -6.11
N GLY A 73 -0.14 7.42 -5.95
CA GLY A 73 -0.24 8.85 -5.58
C GLY A 73 -0.29 9.12 -4.07
N LEU A 74 -0.10 8.10 -3.23
CA LEU A 74 -0.17 8.27 -1.77
C LEU A 74 0.94 9.20 -1.24
N ILE A 75 2.14 9.15 -1.83
CA ILE A 75 3.24 10.03 -1.41
C ILE A 75 2.94 11.50 -1.69
N ASP A 76 2.33 11.80 -2.83
CA ASP A 76 1.95 13.18 -3.17
C ASP A 76 0.87 13.71 -2.22
N ALA A 77 -0.10 12.87 -1.88
CA ALA A 77 -1.13 13.19 -0.91
C ALA A 77 -0.53 13.44 0.50
N ILE A 78 0.42 12.62 0.94
CA ILE A 78 1.12 12.80 2.22
C ILE A 78 1.96 14.08 2.21
N LYS A 79 2.70 14.36 1.14
CA LYS A 79 3.53 15.57 1.02
C LYS A 79 2.70 16.86 0.98
N SER A 80 1.47 16.81 0.50
CA SER A 80 0.55 17.94 0.46
C SER A 80 -0.32 18.08 1.71
N GLY A 81 -0.37 17.05 2.56
CA GLY A 81 -1.13 17.01 3.79
C GLY A 81 -0.32 17.44 5.02
N ASN A 82 -0.93 17.31 6.19
CA ASN A 82 -0.33 17.65 7.47
C ASN A 82 0.35 16.41 8.11
N TYR A 83 1.48 15.98 7.54
CA TYR A 83 2.24 14.80 7.99
C TYR A 83 3.73 15.11 8.12
N ASN A 84 4.41 14.41 9.02
CA ASN A 84 5.87 14.50 9.18
C ASN A 84 6.54 13.40 8.35
N PHE A 85 6.67 13.62 7.04
CA PHE A 85 7.21 12.61 6.13
C PHE A 85 8.74 12.66 6.05
N CYS A 86 9.38 11.55 6.42
CA CYS A 86 10.83 11.33 6.28
C CYS A 86 11.17 10.94 4.84
N ASP A 87 11.39 11.94 3.98
CA ASP A 87 11.64 11.75 2.56
C ASP A 87 13.11 11.38 2.31
N ARG A 88 13.38 10.08 2.08
CA ARG A 88 14.72 9.57 1.78
C ARG A 88 15.33 10.11 0.49
N ASP A 89 14.50 10.59 -0.44
CA ASP A 89 14.97 11.11 -1.72
C ASP A 89 15.57 12.51 -1.57
N LYS A 90 15.33 13.17 -0.43
CA LYS A 90 15.97 14.44 -0.06
C LYS A 90 17.35 14.28 0.57
N ALA A 91 17.74 13.08 0.94
CA ALA A 91 19.06 12.82 1.52
C ALA A 91 20.18 13.04 0.52
N ALA A 92 21.10 13.94 0.83
CA ALA A 92 22.22 14.31 -0.02
C ALA A 92 23.42 13.35 0.13
N THR A 93 23.58 12.74 1.30
CA THR A 93 24.72 11.87 1.62
C THR A 93 24.30 10.43 1.95
N PRO A 94 25.22 9.46 1.85
CA PRO A 94 24.96 8.09 2.27
C PRO A 94 24.61 7.99 3.77
N GLU A 95 25.23 8.82 4.60
CA GLU A 95 25.01 8.89 6.05
C GLU A 95 23.58 9.33 6.36
N GLU A 96 23.11 10.40 5.72
CA GLU A 96 21.71 10.86 5.86
C GLU A 96 20.71 9.79 5.41
N LYS A 97 20.99 9.08 4.32
CA LYS A 97 20.15 7.94 3.87
C LYS A 97 20.07 6.84 4.92
N GLN A 98 21.19 6.57 5.60
CA GLN A 98 21.25 5.58 6.66
C GLN A 98 20.49 6.02 7.91
N GLU A 99 20.57 7.31 8.27
CA GLU A 99 19.79 7.89 9.38
C GLU A 99 18.30 7.82 9.12
N ILE A 100 17.85 8.20 7.91
CA ILE A 100 16.44 8.06 7.51
C ILE A 100 15.99 6.61 7.55
N ALA A 101 16.81 5.66 7.09
CA ALA A 101 16.49 4.24 7.17
C ALA A 101 16.37 3.74 8.62
N ARG A 102 17.17 4.28 9.56
CA ARG A 102 17.05 3.97 10.99
C ARG A 102 15.83 4.62 11.62
N ALA A 103 15.48 5.84 11.23
CA ALA A 103 14.30 6.54 11.71
C ALA A 103 12.99 5.78 11.36
N ALA A 104 13.03 4.90 10.35
CA ALA A 104 11.91 4.02 10.03
C ALA A 104 11.46 3.16 11.23
N PHE A 105 12.40 2.75 12.10
CA PHE A 105 12.08 1.89 13.25
C PHE A 105 11.39 2.62 14.42
N SER A 106 11.26 3.92 14.37
CA SER A 106 10.62 4.74 15.42
C SER A 106 9.45 5.60 14.91
N CYS A 107 9.07 5.46 13.64
CA CYS A 107 7.96 6.22 13.07
C CYS A 107 6.59 5.67 13.49
N ASP A 108 5.56 6.50 13.35
CA ASP A 108 4.18 6.08 13.60
C ASP A 108 3.68 5.14 12.50
N TRP A 109 4.03 5.44 11.25
CA TRP A 109 3.62 4.67 10.08
C TRP A 109 4.79 4.40 9.13
N PHE A 110 4.98 3.13 8.80
CA PHE A 110 5.92 2.73 7.76
C PHE A 110 5.16 2.27 6.51
N LEU A 111 5.42 2.92 5.38
CA LEU A 111 4.78 2.61 4.12
C LEU A 111 5.64 1.64 3.30
N GLY A 112 5.00 0.64 2.73
CA GLY A 112 5.70 -0.34 1.94
C GLY A 112 4.83 -1.09 0.93
N SER A 113 5.40 -2.12 0.37
CA SER A 113 4.77 -3.09 -0.51
C SER A 113 5.46 -4.43 -0.37
N VAL A 114 4.90 -5.46 -0.97
CA VAL A 114 5.49 -6.81 -1.00
C VAL A 114 6.04 -7.15 -2.38
N ASN A 115 6.93 -8.13 -2.47
CA ASN A 115 7.36 -8.67 -3.75
C ASN A 115 6.29 -9.57 -4.36
N ALA A 116 5.69 -10.45 -3.56
CA ALA A 116 4.53 -11.24 -3.92
C ALA A 116 3.65 -11.49 -2.70
N MET A 117 2.37 -11.77 -2.94
CA MET A 117 1.39 -12.14 -1.92
C MET A 117 0.54 -13.29 -2.46
N SER A 118 0.35 -14.35 -1.67
CA SER A 118 -0.54 -15.43 -2.06
C SER A 118 -2.00 -15.12 -1.76
N GLU A 119 -2.91 -15.85 -2.41
CA GLU A 119 -4.36 -15.72 -2.20
C GLU A 119 -4.79 -16.02 -0.75
N ASP A 120 -3.98 -16.79 -0.01
CA ASP A 120 -4.20 -17.11 1.41
C ASP A 120 -3.49 -16.15 2.37
N GLY A 121 -2.94 -15.03 1.86
CA GLY A 121 -2.40 -13.93 2.66
C GLY A 121 -0.98 -14.14 3.19
N VAL A 122 -0.15 -14.94 2.51
CA VAL A 122 1.29 -15.04 2.82
C VAL A 122 2.07 -14.02 1.99
N PHE A 123 2.94 -13.25 2.64
CA PHE A 123 3.81 -12.27 1.99
C PHE A 123 5.21 -12.83 1.74
N ILE A 124 5.73 -12.59 0.55
CA ILE A 124 7.14 -12.80 0.24
C ILE A 124 7.81 -11.45 0.05
N ASN A 125 8.91 -11.27 0.78
CA ASN A 125 9.74 -10.08 0.70
C ASN A 125 11.21 -10.47 0.54
N ILE A 126 11.89 -9.82 -0.42
CA ILE A 126 13.31 -10.01 -0.68
C ILE A 126 13.97 -8.63 -0.68
N ASP A 127 14.90 -8.42 0.23
CA ASP A 127 15.61 -7.15 0.39
C ASP A 127 17.12 -7.32 0.17
N GLY A 128 17.75 -6.30 -0.45
CA GLY A 128 19.20 -6.23 -0.55
C GLY A 128 19.88 -5.98 0.80
N ASN A 129 19.29 -5.13 1.65
CA ASN A 129 19.84 -4.71 2.94
C ASN A 129 19.00 -5.13 4.15
N ALA A 130 17.96 -5.92 3.96
CA ALA A 130 17.01 -6.37 4.98
C ALA A 130 16.30 -5.25 5.78
N ASN A 131 16.50 -3.98 5.47
CA ASN A 131 15.98 -2.85 6.22
C ASN A 131 14.44 -2.73 6.14
N ARG A 132 13.84 -2.99 4.98
CA ARG A 132 12.40 -2.98 4.80
C ARG A 132 11.73 -4.12 5.58
N VAL A 133 12.23 -5.34 5.43
CA VAL A 133 11.72 -6.52 6.13
C VAL A 133 11.87 -6.36 7.64
N ALA A 134 12.99 -5.80 8.11
CA ALA A 134 13.17 -5.51 9.52
C ALA A 134 12.13 -4.51 10.04
N ALA A 135 11.81 -3.44 9.28
CA ALA A 135 10.78 -2.48 9.64
C ALA A 135 9.36 -3.08 9.62
N TYR A 136 9.09 -4.09 8.79
CA TYR A 136 7.82 -4.83 8.84
C TYR A 136 7.69 -5.71 10.07
N ALA A 137 8.82 -6.30 10.50
CA ALA A 137 8.84 -7.23 11.63
C ALA A 137 8.85 -6.52 12.99
N PHE A 138 9.52 -5.37 13.08
CA PHE A 138 9.65 -4.64 14.33
C PHE A 138 10.04 -3.17 14.10
N GLY A 139 9.51 -2.27 14.92
CA GLY A 139 9.91 -0.87 15.02
C GLY A 139 8.75 0.10 14.86
N PRO A 140 8.23 0.34 13.66
CA PRO A 140 7.09 1.23 13.43
C PRO A 140 5.88 0.83 14.27
N LYS A 141 5.08 1.81 14.71
CA LYS A 141 3.81 1.50 15.40
C LYS A 141 2.81 0.82 14.47
N ASN A 142 2.82 1.20 13.19
CA ASN A 142 1.95 0.65 12.16
C ASN A 142 2.72 0.46 10.86
N VAL A 143 2.35 -0.56 10.10
CA VAL A 143 2.87 -0.82 8.76
C VAL A 143 1.71 -0.83 7.79
N LEU A 144 1.75 0.05 6.78
CA LEU A 144 0.77 0.09 5.70
C LEU A 144 1.40 -0.42 4.40
N LEU A 145 0.82 -1.46 3.85
CA LEU A 145 1.28 -2.07 2.60
C LEU A 145 0.30 -1.75 1.46
N ILE A 146 0.80 -1.11 0.41
CA ILE A 146 0.06 -0.92 -0.84
C ILE A 146 0.49 -2.02 -1.82
N VAL A 147 -0.43 -2.90 -2.18
CA VAL A 147 -0.13 -4.09 -2.98
C VAL A 147 -0.99 -4.11 -4.24
N GLY A 148 -0.37 -4.01 -5.41
CA GLY A 148 -1.08 -4.15 -6.68
C GLY A 148 -1.52 -5.60 -6.90
N MET A 149 -2.69 -5.78 -7.53
CA MET A 149 -3.23 -7.11 -7.87
C MET A 149 -2.32 -7.96 -8.78
N ASN A 150 -1.37 -7.32 -9.46
CA ASN A 150 -0.34 -7.98 -10.26
C ASN A 150 0.69 -8.77 -9.43
N LYS A 151 0.72 -8.53 -8.10
CA LYS A 151 1.60 -9.24 -7.16
C LYS A 151 0.90 -10.39 -6.45
N VAL A 152 -0.41 -10.56 -6.66
CA VAL A 152 -1.18 -11.64 -6.07
C VAL A 152 -0.99 -12.90 -6.91
N VAL A 153 -0.52 -13.96 -6.27
CA VAL A 153 -0.28 -15.28 -6.86
C VAL A 153 -1.11 -16.34 -6.13
N LYS A 154 -1.35 -17.49 -6.78
CA LYS A 154 -2.17 -18.54 -6.18
C LYS A 154 -1.56 -19.10 -4.90
N THR A 155 -0.25 -19.32 -4.91
CA THR A 155 0.54 -19.81 -3.78
C THR A 155 1.95 -19.23 -3.84
N CYS A 156 2.58 -19.10 -2.69
CA CYS A 156 3.99 -18.71 -2.55
C CYS A 156 4.93 -19.93 -2.35
N LEU A 157 4.40 -21.13 -2.43
CA LEU A 157 5.13 -22.40 -2.31
C LEU A 157 5.09 -23.16 -3.63
#